data_87891e6a509f07259804b02e2e31a355
#
_entry.id   87891e6a509f07259804b02e2e31a355
#
_cell.length_a   1.000
_cell.length_b   1.000
_cell.length_c   1.000
_cell.angle_alpha   90.00
_cell.angle_beta   90.00
_cell.angle_gamma   90.00
#
_symmetry.space_group_name_H-M   'P 1'
#
loop_
_entity.id
_entity.type
_entity.pdbx_description
1 polymer ?
#
loop_
_entity_poly.entity_id
_entity_poly.type
_entity_poly.pdbx_seq_one_letter_code
_entity_poly.pdbx_strand_id
1 'polypeptide(L)'
;KYNVDNAKKTLEADGYKMGKDGYYAKGGKTLEISFTFFGDDATQQALANAYQAMMKKAGIKVKVVNVAESKFSDTVSSGNYQVLPMAWQAASAMTFVVSAPQLYTSDGPSNFTYVGSKKIDELVKKAGSLSDYDEQTKAVNAAEKEAFKLYGTIPVSNPASYLGAKKGLANYGPSGFAGNLPQDIGWQK
;
A
#
# COMPACT_ATOMS: atom_id res chain seq x y z
N LYS A 1 -5.70 -0.84 13.75
CA LYS A 1 -5.87 -2.22 14.24
C LYS A 1 -7.22 -2.73 13.78
N TYR A 2 -7.27 -3.94 13.18
CA TYR A 2 -8.52 -4.56 12.75
C TYR A 2 -9.47 -4.73 13.94
N ASN A 3 -10.68 -4.17 13.82
CA ASN A 3 -11.70 -4.24 14.87
C ASN A 3 -13.09 -4.11 14.24
N VAL A 4 -13.79 -5.22 14.15
CA VAL A 4 -15.12 -5.33 13.51
C VAL A 4 -16.17 -4.51 14.24
N ASP A 5 -16.18 -4.54 15.58
CA ASP A 5 -17.19 -3.84 16.36
C ASP A 5 -17.03 -2.32 16.25
N ASN A 6 -15.77 -1.85 16.22
CA ASN A 6 -15.51 -0.43 16.00
C ASN A 6 -15.90 0.01 14.58
N ALA A 7 -15.65 -0.83 13.57
CA ALA A 7 -16.07 -0.53 12.20
C ALA A 7 -17.60 -0.41 12.10
N LYS A 8 -18.35 -1.33 12.73
CA LYS A 8 -19.82 -1.29 12.78
C LYS A 8 -20.31 0.00 13.48
N LYS A 9 -19.77 0.30 14.66
CA LYS A 9 -20.11 1.54 15.38
C LYS A 9 -19.85 2.80 14.56
N THR A 10 -18.74 2.85 13.81
CA THR A 10 -18.40 3.96 12.94
C THR A 10 -19.42 4.12 11.81
N LEU A 11 -19.79 3.01 11.16
CA LEU A 11 -20.80 3.01 10.11
C LEU A 11 -22.17 3.45 10.62
N GLU A 12 -22.58 2.96 11.79
CA GLU A 12 -23.85 3.31 12.44
C GLU A 12 -23.87 4.79 12.81
N ALA A 13 -22.77 5.32 13.36
CA ALA A 13 -22.63 6.75 13.69
C ALA A 13 -22.72 7.64 12.42
N ASP A 14 -22.28 7.15 11.27
CA ASP A 14 -22.40 7.82 9.96
C ASP A 14 -23.77 7.59 9.30
N GLY A 15 -24.72 6.95 9.98
CA GLY A 15 -26.10 6.77 9.52
C GLY A 15 -26.33 5.55 8.62
N TYR A 16 -25.35 4.64 8.50
CA TYR A 16 -25.59 3.35 7.87
C TYR A 16 -26.43 2.44 8.78
N LYS A 17 -27.24 1.60 8.17
CA LYS A 17 -28.08 0.60 8.86
C LYS A 17 -27.82 -0.77 8.29
N MET A 18 -27.80 -1.78 9.17
CA MET A 18 -27.64 -3.18 8.76
C MET A 18 -28.89 -3.65 8.00
N GLY A 19 -28.68 -4.10 6.77
CA GLY A 19 -29.73 -4.69 5.94
C GLY A 19 -30.02 -6.15 6.30
N LYS A 20 -31.13 -6.67 5.79
CA LYS A 20 -31.53 -8.09 5.98
C LYS A 20 -30.54 -9.06 5.31
N ASP A 21 -29.78 -8.60 4.34
CA ASP A 21 -28.73 -9.33 3.63
C ASP A 21 -27.41 -9.38 4.39
N GLY A 22 -27.34 -8.75 5.58
CA GLY A 22 -26.14 -8.72 6.42
C GLY A 22 -25.11 -7.68 6.00
N TYR A 23 -25.46 -6.74 5.11
CA TYR A 23 -24.62 -5.62 4.72
C TYR A 23 -25.22 -4.28 5.15
N TYR A 24 -24.35 -3.33 5.45
CA TYR A 24 -24.77 -1.96 5.75
C TYR A 24 -25.27 -1.25 4.49
N ALA A 25 -26.29 -0.42 4.67
CA ALA A 25 -26.83 0.44 3.62
C ALA A 25 -27.16 1.82 4.16
N LYS A 26 -27.06 2.84 3.30
CA LYS A 26 -27.45 4.24 3.58
C LYS A 26 -28.21 4.79 2.40
N GLY A 27 -29.37 5.42 2.63
CA GLY A 27 -30.20 5.95 1.56
C GLY A 27 -30.68 4.91 0.54
N GLY A 28 -30.92 3.66 0.98
CA GLY A 28 -31.35 2.57 0.11
C GLY A 28 -30.25 1.91 -0.72
N LYS A 29 -28.99 2.37 -0.57
CA LYS A 29 -27.84 1.81 -1.30
C LYS A 29 -26.97 1.00 -0.36
N THR A 30 -26.72 -0.26 -0.71
CA THR A 30 -25.77 -1.14 0.01
C THR A 30 -24.35 -0.54 -0.05
N LEU A 31 -23.64 -0.58 1.06
CA LEU A 31 -22.22 -0.24 1.11
C LEU A 31 -21.42 -1.32 0.40
N GLU A 32 -21.05 -1.05 -0.83
CA GLU A 32 -20.24 -1.92 -1.66
C GLU A 32 -18.96 -1.18 -2.07
N ILE A 33 -17.82 -1.83 -1.93
CA ILE A 33 -16.52 -1.34 -2.38
C ILE A 33 -15.87 -2.34 -3.32
N SER A 34 -15.11 -1.85 -4.30
CA SER A 34 -14.33 -2.70 -5.20
C SER A 34 -12.93 -2.93 -4.64
N PHE A 35 -12.46 -4.18 -4.73
CA PHE A 35 -11.06 -4.55 -4.56
C PHE A 35 -10.52 -4.98 -5.91
N THR A 36 -9.64 -4.15 -6.48
CA THR A 36 -9.09 -4.35 -7.82
C THR A 36 -7.68 -4.90 -7.72
N PHE A 37 -7.36 -5.95 -8.48
CA PHE A 37 -6.01 -6.47 -8.63
C PHE A 37 -5.73 -6.86 -10.08
N PHE A 38 -4.47 -7.16 -10.42
CA PHE A 38 -4.04 -7.35 -11.81
C PHE A 38 -3.46 -8.75 -12.05
N GLY A 39 -3.76 -9.29 -13.24
CA GLY A 39 -3.20 -10.55 -13.71
C GLY A 39 -3.74 -11.79 -13.00
N ASP A 40 -3.04 -12.92 -13.22
CA ASP A 40 -3.45 -14.24 -12.74
C ASP A 40 -2.65 -14.69 -11.49
N ASP A 41 -2.17 -13.73 -10.68
CA ASP A 41 -1.41 -14.02 -9.47
C ASP A 41 -2.32 -14.60 -8.36
N ALA A 42 -2.07 -15.87 -8.02
CA ALA A 42 -2.79 -16.57 -6.97
C ALA A 42 -2.68 -15.90 -5.59
N THR A 43 -1.58 -15.20 -5.33
CA THR A 43 -1.36 -14.47 -4.08
C THR A 43 -2.26 -13.25 -4.00
N GLN A 44 -2.40 -12.52 -5.09
CA GLN A 44 -3.32 -11.38 -5.19
C GLN A 44 -4.78 -11.83 -5.05
N GLN A 45 -5.15 -12.92 -5.69
CA GLN A 45 -6.48 -13.51 -5.55
C GLN A 45 -6.76 -13.94 -4.10
N ALA A 46 -5.80 -14.57 -3.44
CA ALA A 46 -5.94 -14.97 -2.03
C ALA A 46 -6.09 -13.75 -1.10
N LEU A 47 -5.33 -12.68 -1.35
CA LEU A 47 -5.45 -11.42 -0.63
C LEU A 47 -6.83 -10.80 -0.81
N ALA A 48 -7.34 -10.75 -2.04
CA ALA A 48 -8.67 -10.24 -2.35
C ALA A 48 -9.77 -11.02 -1.61
N ASN A 49 -9.67 -12.34 -1.61
CA ASN A 49 -10.62 -13.22 -0.94
C ASN A 49 -10.58 -13.04 0.59
N ALA A 50 -9.40 -12.91 1.16
CA ALA A 50 -9.21 -12.64 2.59
C ALA A 50 -9.80 -11.28 2.97
N TYR A 51 -9.52 -10.24 2.18
CA TYR A 51 -10.08 -8.90 2.38
C TYR A 51 -11.62 -8.93 2.31
N GLN A 52 -12.19 -9.58 1.30
CA GLN A 52 -13.64 -9.74 1.16
C GLN A 52 -14.26 -10.42 2.39
N ALA A 53 -13.66 -11.51 2.88
CA ALA A 53 -14.12 -12.21 4.06
C ALA A 53 -14.05 -11.37 5.34
N MET A 54 -13.00 -10.57 5.49
CA MET A 54 -12.83 -9.64 6.62
C MET A 54 -13.86 -8.52 6.58
N MET A 55 -14.09 -7.91 5.43
CA MET A 55 -15.06 -6.82 5.24
C MET A 55 -16.50 -7.33 5.44
N LYS A 56 -16.82 -8.53 4.98
CA LYS A 56 -18.13 -9.17 5.22
C LYS A 56 -18.46 -9.27 6.72
N LYS A 57 -17.48 -9.59 7.57
CA LYS A 57 -17.68 -9.59 9.03
C LYS A 57 -18.07 -8.23 9.59
N ALA A 58 -17.57 -7.17 8.96
CA ALA A 58 -17.92 -5.80 9.30
C ALA A 58 -19.22 -5.30 8.63
N GLY A 59 -19.88 -6.16 7.83
CA GLY A 59 -21.08 -5.78 7.09
C GLY A 59 -20.84 -4.93 5.85
N ILE A 60 -19.63 -4.97 5.30
CA ILE A 60 -19.24 -4.26 4.07
C ILE A 60 -19.15 -5.26 2.93
N LYS A 61 -19.88 -5.02 1.84
CA LYS A 61 -19.81 -5.83 0.65
C LYS A 61 -18.59 -5.48 -0.18
N VAL A 62 -17.83 -6.47 -0.62
CA VAL A 62 -16.66 -6.27 -1.48
C VAL A 62 -16.88 -6.96 -2.81
N LYS A 63 -16.74 -6.20 -3.90
CA LYS A 63 -16.67 -6.71 -5.26
C LYS A 63 -15.19 -6.90 -5.62
N VAL A 64 -14.78 -8.14 -5.82
CA VAL A 64 -13.44 -8.46 -6.33
C VAL A 64 -13.42 -8.23 -7.84
N VAL A 65 -12.45 -7.46 -8.32
CA VAL A 65 -12.28 -7.10 -9.74
C VAL A 65 -10.88 -7.48 -10.18
N ASN A 66 -10.78 -8.45 -11.07
CA ASN A 66 -9.52 -8.80 -11.72
C ASN A 66 -9.41 -8.05 -13.04
N VAL A 67 -8.28 -7.39 -13.26
CA VAL A 67 -7.99 -6.60 -14.47
C VAL A 67 -6.73 -7.17 -15.13
N ALA A 68 -6.70 -7.18 -16.46
CA ALA A 68 -5.50 -7.61 -17.19
C ALA A 68 -4.29 -6.72 -16.81
N GLU A 69 -3.10 -7.32 -16.65
CA GLU A 69 -1.86 -6.59 -16.31
C GLU A 69 -1.57 -5.43 -17.26
N SER A 70 -1.84 -5.62 -18.56
CA SER A 70 -1.67 -4.58 -19.59
C SER A 70 -2.49 -3.31 -19.34
N LYS A 71 -3.51 -3.37 -18.48
CA LYS A 71 -4.36 -2.25 -18.09
C LYS A 71 -3.95 -1.57 -16.80
N PHE A 72 -2.81 -1.97 -16.20
CA PHE A 72 -2.33 -1.39 -14.95
C PHE A 72 -2.22 0.14 -15.03
N SER A 73 -1.46 0.66 -15.98
CA SER A 73 -1.23 2.10 -16.11
C SER A 73 -2.52 2.89 -16.34
N ASP A 74 -3.41 2.40 -17.22
CA ASP A 74 -4.69 3.02 -17.50
C ASP A 74 -5.57 3.07 -16.24
N THR A 75 -5.64 1.95 -15.51
CA THR A 75 -6.45 1.85 -14.30
C THR A 75 -5.96 2.78 -13.19
N VAL A 76 -4.64 2.78 -12.97
CA VAL A 76 -4.03 3.61 -11.92
C VAL A 76 -4.14 5.09 -12.25
N SER A 77 -3.88 5.48 -13.50
CA SER A 77 -3.98 6.89 -13.94
C SER A 77 -5.41 7.42 -13.94
N SER A 78 -6.40 6.56 -14.21
CA SER A 78 -7.80 6.97 -14.20
C SER A 78 -8.38 7.14 -12.80
N GLY A 79 -7.74 6.55 -11.77
CA GLY A 79 -8.29 6.52 -10.41
C GLY A 79 -9.58 5.69 -10.27
N ASN A 80 -9.92 4.87 -11.27
CA ASN A 80 -11.15 4.09 -11.28
C ASN A 80 -11.05 2.81 -10.46
N TYR A 81 -10.76 2.95 -9.18
CA TYR A 81 -10.69 1.89 -8.17
C TYR A 81 -11.00 2.46 -6.79
N GLN A 82 -11.37 1.60 -5.85
CA GLN A 82 -11.59 2.00 -4.45
C GLN A 82 -10.54 1.37 -3.52
N VAL A 83 -10.21 0.10 -3.72
CA VAL A 83 -9.11 -0.56 -3.02
C VAL A 83 -8.23 -1.24 -4.06
N LEU A 84 -6.93 -0.92 -4.00
CA LEU A 84 -5.91 -1.41 -4.91
C LEU A 84 -4.69 -1.85 -4.09
N PRO A 85 -4.29 -3.14 -4.09
CA PRO A 85 -3.05 -3.56 -3.48
C PRO A 85 -1.87 -2.99 -4.27
N MET A 86 -0.94 -2.37 -3.56
CA MET A 86 0.27 -1.79 -4.13
C MET A 86 1.47 -2.17 -3.28
N ALA A 87 2.60 -2.41 -3.91
CA ALA A 87 3.86 -2.61 -3.23
C ALA A 87 4.87 -1.52 -3.65
N TRP A 88 5.56 -0.99 -2.68
CA TRP A 88 6.64 -0.04 -2.89
C TRP A 88 7.94 -0.63 -2.38
N GLN A 89 8.98 -0.52 -3.15
CA GLN A 89 10.30 -0.98 -2.77
C GLN A 89 11.30 0.18 -2.87
N ALA A 90 12.09 0.34 -1.82
CA ALA A 90 13.22 1.27 -1.82
C ALA A 90 14.53 0.48 -1.85
N ALA A 91 15.52 0.96 -2.58
CA ALA A 91 16.84 0.32 -2.63
C ALA A 91 17.58 0.41 -1.29
N SER A 92 17.26 1.42 -0.50
CA SER A 92 17.79 1.64 0.84
C SER A 92 16.83 2.51 1.65
N ALA A 93 17.03 2.60 2.95
CA ALA A 93 16.27 3.53 3.78
C ALA A 93 16.43 5.00 3.35
N MET A 94 17.63 5.38 2.88
CA MET A 94 17.87 6.72 2.33
C MET A 94 17.04 6.98 1.06
N THR A 95 16.90 5.99 0.20
CA THR A 95 16.08 6.10 -1.02
C THR A 95 14.61 6.35 -0.67
N PHE A 96 14.12 5.83 0.45
CA PHE A 96 12.77 6.10 0.92
C PHE A 96 12.55 7.58 1.24
N VAL A 97 13.50 8.26 1.86
CA VAL A 97 13.41 9.71 2.13
C VAL A 97 13.22 10.49 0.83
N VAL A 98 13.95 10.14 -0.22
CA VAL A 98 13.84 10.77 -1.53
C VAL A 98 12.54 10.41 -2.24
N SER A 99 11.99 9.22 -1.97
CA SER A 99 10.75 8.74 -2.59
C SER A 99 9.47 9.24 -1.90
N ALA A 100 9.56 9.66 -0.64
CA ALA A 100 8.40 10.07 0.14
C ALA A 100 7.56 11.19 -0.53
N PRO A 101 8.15 12.21 -1.19
CA PRO A 101 7.38 13.24 -1.88
C PRO A 101 6.42 12.66 -2.92
N GLN A 102 6.87 11.74 -3.76
CA GLN A 102 6.02 11.19 -4.82
C GLN A 102 4.84 10.36 -4.29
N LEU A 103 4.94 9.83 -3.06
CA LEU A 103 3.94 8.95 -2.48
C LEU A 103 2.91 9.68 -1.61
N TYR A 104 3.35 10.70 -0.86
CA TYR A 104 2.57 11.28 0.22
C TYR A 104 2.17 12.73 0.00
N THR A 105 2.85 13.50 -0.90
CA THR A 105 2.40 14.85 -1.16
C THR A 105 1.10 14.89 -1.95
N SER A 106 0.33 15.97 -1.77
CA SER A 106 -0.97 16.15 -2.41
C SER A 106 -0.91 16.10 -3.94
N ASP A 107 0.22 16.49 -4.52
CA ASP A 107 0.53 16.51 -5.95
C ASP A 107 1.55 15.43 -6.35
N GLY A 108 1.85 14.50 -5.45
CA GLY A 108 2.82 13.44 -5.68
C GLY A 108 2.43 12.56 -6.89
N PRO A 109 3.34 12.38 -7.87
CA PRO A 109 3.01 11.69 -9.13
C PRO A 109 2.65 10.21 -8.94
N SER A 110 2.99 9.64 -7.81
CA SER A 110 2.66 8.26 -7.43
C SER A 110 1.74 8.19 -6.20
N ASN A 111 1.10 9.31 -5.85
CA ASN A 111 0.09 9.32 -4.80
C ASN A 111 -1.25 8.77 -5.34
N PHE A 112 -1.29 7.49 -5.57
CA PHE A 112 -2.46 6.79 -6.08
C PHE A 112 -3.61 6.65 -5.06
N THR A 113 -3.45 7.24 -3.88
CA THR A 113 -4.52 7.31 -2.89
C THR A 113 -5.44 8.50 -3.10
N TYR A 114 -4.98 9.51 -3.86
CA TYR A 114 -5.65 10.78 -4.09
C TYR A 114 -6.01 11.55 -2.82
N VAL A 115 -5.36 11.23 -1.70
CA VAL A 115 -5.49 11.98 -0.45
C VAL A 115 -4.16 12.63 -0.07
N GLY A 116 -4.24 13.83 0.47
CA GLY A 116 -3.08 14.59 0.90
C GLY A 116 -3.51 15.77 1.77
N SER A 117 -2.55 16.52 2.29
CA SER A 117 -2.82 17.76 3.02
C SER A 117 -1.59 18.65 3.02
N LYS A 118 -1.81 19.97 3.12
CA LYS A 118 -0.72 20.95 3.25
C LYS A 118 0.26 20.61 4.38
N LYS A 119 -0.25 20.05 5.47
CA LYS A 119 0.58 19.60 6.61
C LYS A 119 1.56 18.50 6.19
N ILE A 120 1.10 17.53 5.40
CA ILE A 120 1.95 16.43 4.90
C ILE A 120 2.97 17.01 3.92
N ASP A 121 2.55 17.88 3.01
CA ASP A 121 3.40 18.51 2.01
C ASP A 121 4.56 19.29 2.69
N GLU A 122 4.25 20.05 3.73
CA GLU A 122 5.23 20.81 4.52
C GLU A 122 6.19 19.88 5.29
N LEU A 123 5.69 18.81 5.89
CA LEU A 123 6.53 17.85 6.60
C LEU A 123 7.50 17.12 5.66
N VAL A 124 7.02 16.70 4.50
CA VAL A 124 7.85 16.05 3.46
C VAL A 124 8.91 17.04 2.93
N LYS A 125 8.50 18.28 2.62
CA LYS A 125 9.43 19.32 2.18
C LYS A 125 10.49 19.60 3.24
N LYS A 126 10.11 19.70 4.50
CA LYS A 126 11.04 19.86 5.62
C LYS A 126 12.03 18.70 5.70
N ALA A 127 11.56 17.46 5.59
CA ALA A 127 12.42 16.29 5.60
C ALA A 127 13.49 16.35 4.50
N GLY A 128 13.11 16.75 3.29
CA GLY A 128 14.04 16.92 2.16
C GLY A 128 15.07 18.03 2.31
N SER A 129 14.87 18.99 3.23
CA SER A 129 15.81 20.08 3.51
C SER A 129 16.84 19.78 4.61
N LEU A 130 16.70 18.66 5.31
CA LEU A 130 17.61 18.23 6.35
C LEU A 130 18.85 17.56 5.74
N SER A 131 20.01 17.71 6.36
CA SER A 131 21.26 17.10 5.91
C SER A 131 21.62 15.83 6.70
N ASP A 132 21.14 15.74 7.93
CA ASP A 132 21.34 14.56 8.79
C ASP A 132 20.35 13.46 8.45
N TYR A 133 20.85 12.26 8.23
CA TYR A 133 20.05 11.12 7.81
C TYR A 133 19.01 10.69 8.87
N ASP A 134 19.38 10.70 10.14
CA ASP A 134 18.48 10.29 11.22
C ASP A 134 17.36 11.31 11.40
N GLU A 135 17.67 12.59 11.27
CA GLU A 135 16.67 13.66 11.30
C GLU A 135 15.74 13.59 10.09
N GLN A 136 16.27 13.34 8.89
CA GLN A 136 15.46 13.11 7.68
C GLN A 136 14.50 11.95 7.89
N THR A 137 15.00 10.81 8.37
CA THR A 137 14.20 9.62 8.61
C THR A 137 13.08 9.87 9.62
N LYS A 138 13.38 10.57 10.72
CA LYS A 138 12.37 10.96 11.72
C LYS A 138 11.30 11.87 11.12
N ALA A 139 11.69 12.82 10.29
CA ALA A 139 10.77 13.76 9.66
C ALA A 139 9.86 13.08 8.63
N VAL A 140 10.40 12.17 7.79
CA VAL A 140 9.60 11.38 6.84
C VAL A 140 8.63 10.46 7.56
N ASN A 141 9.07 9.77 8.62
CA ASN A 141 8.19 8.94 9.43
C ASN A 141 7.06 9.74 10.10
N ALA A 142 7.31 10.99 10.44
CA ALA A 142 6.26 11.88 10.96
C ALA A 142 5.24 12.24 9.88
N ALA A 143 5.69 12.53 8.65
CA ALA A 143 4.82 12.78 7.50
C ALA A 143 3.97 11.54 7.16
N GLU A 144 4.58 10.35 7.13
CA GLU A 144 3.88 9.09 6.89
C GLU A 144 2.80 8.82 7.94
N LYS A 145 3.08 9.06 9.23
CA LYS A 145 2.08 8.94 10.29
C LYS A 145 0.88 9.88 10.09
N GLU A 146 1.11 11.09 9.58
CA GLU A 146 0.01 12.00 9.23
C GLU A 146 -0.75 11.51 7.99
N ALA A 147 -0.07 10.98 6.99
CA ALA A 147 -0.70 10.42 5.79
C ALA A 147 -1.61 9.23 6.14
N PHE A 148 -1.17 8.34 7.03
CA PHE A 148 -2.01 7.21 7.49
C PHE A 148 -3.28 7.63 8.23
N LYS A 149 -3.33 8.82 8.83
CA LYS A 149 -4.56 9.34 9.45
C LYS A 149 -5.64 9.72 8.44
N LEU A 150 -5.28 9.88 7.17
CA LEU A 150 -6.22 10.13 6.08
C LEU A 150 -6.85 8.85 5.53
N TYR A 151 -6.43 7.68 6.02
CA TYR A 151 -6.94 6.36 5.64
C TYR A 151 -6.83 6.03 4.13
N GLY A 152 -6.02 6.77 3.36
CA GLY A 152 -5.75 6.47 1.95
C GLY A 152 -4.84 5.26 1.76
N THR A 153 -3.99 4.96 2.75
CA THR A 153 -3.09 3.80 2.73
C THR A 153 -3.30 2.94 3.96
N ILE A 154 -3.42 1.63 3.74
CA ILE A 154 -3.50 0.62 4.80
C ILE A 154 -2.27 -0.28 4.68
N PRO A 155 -1.27 -0.14 5.56
CA PRO A 155 -0.10 -1.03 5.56
C PRO A 155 -0.51 -2.47 5.86
N VAL A 156 -0.17 -3.39 4.97
CA VAL A 156 -0.47 -4.83 5.14
C VAL A 156 0.72 -5.56 5.71
N SER A 157 1.88 -5.39 5.10
CA SER A 157 3.12 -6.05 5.51
C SER A 157 4.34 -5.27 5.03
N ASN A 158 5.46 -5.50 5.70
CA ASN A 158 6.79 -5.09 5.26
C ASN A 158 7.67 -6.34 5.22
N PRO A 159 7.57 -7.16 4.16
CA PRO A 159 8.24 -8.43 4.09
C PRO A 159 9.74 -8.27 3.91
N ALA A 160 10.52 -9.18 4.49
CA ALA A 160 11.92 -9.33 4.19
C ALA A 160 12.10 -10.06 2.84
N SER A 161 13.14 -9.69 2.09
CA SER A 161 13.58 -10.47 0.93
C SER A 161 14.45 -11.62 1.41
N TYR A 162 14.13 -12.83 0.96
CA TYR A 162 14.90 -14.03 1.25
C TYR A 162 15.62 -14.49 -0.02
N LEU A 163 16.90 -14.80 0.11
CA LEU A 163 17.69 -15.31 -0.98
C LEU A 163 18.38 -16.60 -0.53
N GLY A 164 18.26 -17.65 -1.34
CA GLY A 164 18.99 -18.91 -1.17
C GLY A 164 20.16 -18.97 -2.14
N ALA A 165 21.37 -19.23 -1.61
CA ALA A 165 22.55 -19.43 -2.43
C ALA A 165 23.21 -20.78 -2.11
N LYS A 166 23.79 -21.43 -3.12
CA LYS A 166 24.57 -22.64 -2.93
C LYS A 166 25.86 -22.31 -2.15
N LYS A 167 26.23 -23.14 -1.18
CA LYS A 167 27.46 -22.95 -0.42
C LYS A 167 28.66 -22.85 -1.37
N GLY A 168 29.50 -21.85 -1.16
CA GLY A 168 30.66 -21.57 -2.00
C GLY A 168 30.40 -20.63 -3.18
N LEU A 169 29.14 -20.22 -3.41
CA LEU A 169 28.86 -19.16 -4.37
C LEU A 169 29.21 -17.81 -3.76
N ALA A 170 30.09 -17.05 -4.41
CA ALA A 170 30.54 -15.73 -4.00
C ALA A 170 29.84 -14.63 -4.78
N ASN A 171 29.73 -13.46 -4.19
CA ASN A 171 29.17 -12.23 -4.77
C ASN A 171 27.71 -12.37 -5.28
N TYR A 172 26.98 -13.32 -4.66
CA TYR A 172 25.55 -13.48 -4.89
C TYR A 172 24.80 -13.30 -3.57
N GLY A 173 23.96 -12.27 -3.49
CA GLY A 173 23.27 -11.91 -2.27
C GLY A 173 22.17 -10.91 -2.49
N PRO A 174 21.46 -10.49 -1.44
CA PRO A 174 20.45 -9.43 -1.53
C PRO A 174 21.10 -8.12 -2.01
N SER A 175 20.63 -7.59 -3.12
CA SER A 175 21.24 -6.42 -3.78
C SER A 175 20.26 -5.26 -4.01
N GLY A 176 19.02 -5.40 -3.58
CA GLY A 176 17.98 -4.42 -3.84
C GLY A 176 17.78 -4.17 -5.34
N PHE A 177 17.67 -2.91 -5.72
CA PHE A 177 17.55 -2.54 -7.14
C PHE A 177 18.87 -2.58 -7.92
N ALA A 178 20.02 -2.62 -7.23
CA ALA A 178 21.32 -2.65 -7.91
C ALA A 178 21.54 -3.94 -8.70
N GLY A 179 20.87 -5.02 -8.30
CA GLY A 179 21.10 -6.34 -8.89
C GLY A 179 22.47 -6.92 -8.49
N ASN A 180 22.67 -8.19 -8.75
CA ASN A 180 23.98 -8.81 -8.71
C ASN A 180 24.60 -8.74 -10.09
N LEU A 181 25.83 -8.30 -10.22
CA LEU A 181 26.55 -8.25 -11.49
C LEU A 181 26.96 -9.68 -11.89
N PRO A 182 26.45 -10.26 -12.96
CA PRO A 182 26.70 -11.66 -13.31
C PRO A 182 28.19 -11.99 -13.48
N GLN A 183 28.98 -11.03 -13.97
CA GLN A 183 30.43 -11.19 -14.16
C GLN A 183 31.21 -11.34 -12.84
N ASP A 184 30.64 -10.89 -11.72
CA ASP A 184 31.28 -10.95 -10.40
C ASP A 184 30.85 -12.19 -9.61
N ILE A 185 29.84 -12.92 -10.08
CA ILE A 185 29.37 -14.14 -9.43
C ILE A 185 30.27 -15.29 -9.78
N GLY A 186 30.79 -16.00 -8.79
CA GLY A 186 31.69 -17.11 -9.01
C GLY A 186 31.76 -18.07 -7.83
N TRP A 187 32.52 -19.13 -8.00
CA TRP A 187 32.75 -20.09 -6.94
C TRP A 187 34.02 -19.75 -6.15
N GLN A 188 33.92 -19.81 -4.84
CA GLN A 188 35.09 -19.74 -3.96
C GLN A 188 35.96 -20.99 -4.21
N LYS A 189 37.28 -20.78 -4.37
CA LYS A 189 38.27 -21.84 -4.46
C LYS A 189 38.60 -22.39 -3.10
#